data_a9783f508b42e78b263828c5f3f59b28
#
_entry.id   a9783f508b42e78b263828c5f3f59b28
#
_cell.length_a   1.000
_cell.length_b   1.000
_cell.length_c   1.000
_cell.angle_alpha   90.00
_cell.angle_beta   90.00
_cell.angle_gamma   90.00
#
_symmetry.space_group_name_H-M   'P 1'
#
loop_
_entity.id
_entity.type
_entity.pdbx_description
1 polymer ?
#
loop_
_entity_poly.entity_id
_entity_poly.type
_entity_poly.pdbx_seq_one_letter_code
_entity_poly.pdbx_strand_id
1 'polypeptide(L)'
;LKDASSHYLNHFPAWDLMPIQRHLSIDATPIRDAYFDAATRLPLEWLPTSTAEFLQTWAQSPAFEAVRQEWEMLRTYRQAWAAAPYPPIFVTVDAVVRCAEHILLVQRGRAPGKGLWALPGGFVEQNENLYQSALRELQEETNLSLPPEVMRASLKKVVVFDHPYRSQRGRTITHAHYFDLGHGVKEENQPLPPIQAGDDAAQAQWMPITDLPALEDQFMDDHFHILTVVVCPSHL
;
A
#
# COMPACT_ATOMS: atom_id res chain seq x y z
N LEU A 1 27.35 12.64 5.72
CA LEU A 1 26.39 13.18 4.77
C LEU A 1 25.02 12.62 5.13
N LYS A 2 24.11 13.48 5.61
CA LYS A 2 22.70 13.14 5.70
C LYS A 2 22.19 13.02 4.26
N ASP A 3 21.90 11.82 3.80
CA ASP A 3 21.17 11.66 2.55
C ASP A 3 19.68 11.94 2.77
N ALA A 4 18.92 12.08 1.68
CA ALA A 4 17.49 12.36 1.75
C ALA A 4 16.71 11.27 2.50
N SER A 5 17.24 10.03 2.58
CA SER A 5 16.61 8.90 3.26
C SER A 5 16.68 8.99 4.79
N SER A 6 17.56 9.83 5.35
CA SER A 6 17.73 9.96 6.80
C SER A 6 16.69 10.87 7.47
N HIS A 7 15.83 11.52 6.72
CA HIS A 7 14.82 12.45 7.28
C HIS A 7 13.83 11.77 8.24
N TYR A 8 13.55 10.48 8.07
CA TYR A 8 12.66 9.74 8.96
C TYR A 8 13.17 9.72 10.41
N LEU A 9 14.49 9.84 10.64
CA LEU A 9 15.08 9.89 11.97
C LEU A 9 14.65 11.12 12.78
N ASN A 10 14.18 12.18 12.11
CA ASN A 10 13.64 13.36 12.79
C ASN A 10 12.33 13.08 13.55
N HIS A 11 11.66 11.96 13.23
CA HIS A 11 10.45 11.50 13.94
C HIS A 11 10.75 10.75 15.24
N PHE A 12 12.06 10.52 15.54
CA PHE A 12 12.52 9.82 16.74
C PHE A 12 13.40 10.76 17.59
N PRO A 13 12.82 11.80 18.23
CA PRO A 13 13.59 12.84 18.94
C PRO A 13 14.36 12.32 20.16
N ALA A 14 13.98 11.13 20.67
CA ALA A 14 14.67 10.46 21.78
C ALA A 14 15.85 9.57 21.32
N TRP A 15 16.13 9.49 20.02
CA TRP A 15 17.22 8.67 19.49
C TRP A 15 18.45 9.55 19.20
N ASP A 16 19.59 9.09 19.69
CA ASP A 16 20.87 9.71 19.35
C ASP A 16 21.30 9.32 17.94
N LEU A 17 21.60 10.30 17.11
CA LEU A 17 22.14 10.07 15.77
C LEU A 17 23.62 9.72 15.85
N MET A 18 23.98 8.47 15.59
CA MET A 18 25.37 8.05 15.41
C MET A 18 25.77 8.18 13.93
N PRO A 19 26.57 9.16 13.53
CA PRO A 19 27.04 9.25 12.16
C PRO A 19 28.07 8.16 11.87
N ILE A 20 27.78 7.29 10.93
CA ILE A 20 28.71 6.27 10.44
C ILE A 20 29.41 6.83 9.20
N GLN A 21 30.74 6.80 9.19
CA GLN A 21 31.52 7.18 8.03
C GLN A 21 31.42 6.10 6.95
N ARG A 22 30.95 6.47 5.75
CA ARG A 22 30.96 5.55 4.60
C ARG A 22 32.41 5.24 4.21
N HIS A 23 32.81 3.99 4.32
CA HIS A 23 34.15 3.53 3.89
C HIS A 23 34.23 3.26 2.39
N LEU A 24 33.10 2.91 1.76
CA LEU A 24 32.97 2.66 0.31
C LEU A 24 31.70 3.35 -0.19
N SER A 25 31.71 3.75 -1.46
CA SER A 25 30.50 4.29 -2.14
C SER A 25 29.55 3.15 -2.51
N ILE A 26 29.19 2.31 -1.53
CA ILE A 26 28.31 1.16 -1.71
C ILE A 26 26.93 1.53 -1.19
N ASP A 27 25.92 1.36 -2.04
CA ASP A 27 24.51 1.48 -1.70
C ASP A 27 23.83 0.12 -1.73
N ALA A 28 22.84 -0.08 -0.87
CA ALA A 28 22.09 -1.33 -0.82
C ALA A 28 21.24 -1.58 -2.09
N THR A 29 20.85 -0.53 -2.81
CA THR A 29 20.03 -0.64 -4.02
C THR A 29 20.71 -1.43 -5.14
N PRO A 30 21.94 -1.10 -5.58
CA PRO A 30 22.64 -1.90 -6.60
C PRO A 30 22.87 -3.36 -6.17
N ILE A 31 23.10 -3.60 -4.87
CA ILE A 31 23.26 -4.96 -4.34
C ILE A 31 21.97 -5.75 -4.47
N ARG A 32 20.83 -5.15 -4.07
CA ARG A 32 19.51 -5.78 -4.19
C ARG A 32 19.15 -6.04 -5.65
N ASP A 33 19.37 -5.07 -6.52
CA ASP A 33 19.09 -5.21 -7.94
C ASP A 33 19.90 -6.34 -8.56
N ALA A 34 21.20 -6.44 -8.26
CA ALA A 34 22.04 -7.56 -8.70
C ALA A 34 21.58 -8.89 -8.12
N TYR A 35 21.10 -8.89 -6.88
CA TYR A 35 20.65 -10.12 -6.20
C TYR A 35 19.36 -10.68 -6.80
N PHE A 36 18.40 -9.82 -7.13
CA PHE A 36 17.13 -10.25 -7.73
C PHE A 36 17.20 -10.48 -9.23
N ASP A 37 18.07 -9.75 -9.94
CA ASP A 37 18.26 -9.95 -11.39
C ASP A 37 18.99 -11.26 -11.69
N ALA A 38 20.06 -11.53 -10.96
CA ALA A 38 20.78 -12.79 -11.04
C ALA A 38 21.52 -13.05 -9.71
N ALA A 39 20.96 -13.90 -8.85
CA ALA A 39 21.55 -14.21 -7.54
C ALA A 39 23.04 -14.66 -7.62
N THR A 40 23.45 -15.22 -8.77
CA THR A 40 24.85 -15.62 -9.04
C THR A 40 25.79 -14.42 -9.28
N ARG A 41 25.28 -13.25 -9.49
CA ARG A 41 26.05 -12.01 -9.73
C ARG A 41 26.18 -11.13 -8.50
N LEU A 42 25.89 -11.67 -7.32
CA LEU A 42 26.13 -10.95 -6.09
C LEU A 42 27.60 -10.48 -6.02
N PRO A 43 27.85 -9.18 -5.80
CA PRO A 43 29.21 -8.68 -5.53
C PRO A 43 29.65 -9.14 -4.15
N LEU A 44 30.08 -10.39 -4.05
CA LEU A 44 30.44 -11.05 -2.77
C LEU A 44 31.52 -10.29 -2.02
N GLU A 45 32.42 -9.60 -2.75
CA GLU A 45 33.48 -8.76 -2.18
C GLU A 45 32.95 -7.53 -1.43
N TRP A 46 31.70 -7.17 -1.61
CA TRP A 46 31.05 -6.05 -0.91
C TRP A 46 30.26 -6.50 0.32
N LEU A 47 30.20 -7.79 0.56
CA LEU A 47 29.37 -8.36 1.60
C LEU A 47 30.22 -9.07 2.67
N PRO A 48 29.86 -8.97 3.97
CA PRO A 48 30.40 -9.87 4.97
C PRO A 48 30.10 -11.34 4.61
N THR A 49 31.04 -12.25 4.90
CA THR A 49 30.91 -13.66 4.54
C THR A 49 29.59 -14.28 5.02
N SER A 50 29.22 -14.03 6.28
CA SER A 50 27.97 -14.53 6.87
C SER A 50 26.73 -14.02 6.13
N THR A 51 26.75 -12.77 5.65
CA THR A 51 25.65 -12.20 4.84
C THR A 51 25.59 -12.88 3.47
N ALA A 52 26.73 -13.10 2.83
CA ALA A 52 26.79 -13.78 1.54
C ALA A 52 26.26 -15.22 1.61
N GLU A 53 26.67 -15.98 2.62
CA GLU A 53 26.20 -17.35 2.89
C GLU A 53 24.68 -17.38 3.16
N PHE A 54 24.18 -16.46 3.97
CA PHE A 54 22.74 -16.33 4.21
C PHE A 54 21.97 -16.08 2.93
N LEU A 55 22.38 -15.10 2.11
CA LEU A 55 21.72 -14.73 0.87
C LEU A 55 21.73 -15.88 -0.15
N GLN A 56 22.84 -16.61 -0.26
CA GLN A 56 22.92 -17.81 -1.10
C GLN A 56 21.93 -18.90 -0.67
N THR A 57 21.80 -19.12 0.63
CA THR A 57 20.85 -20.09 1.17
C THR A 57 19.41 -19.63 0.97
N TRP A 58 19.14 -18.36 1.26
CA TRP A 58 17.80 -17.79 1.11
C TRP A 58 17.32 -17.78 -0.34
N ALA A 59 18.23 -17.58 -1.32
CA ALA A 59 17.93 -17.65 -2.75
C ALA A 59 17.30 -18.99 -3.20
N GLN A 60 17.43 -20.05 -2.40
CA GLN A 60 16.80 -21.35 -2.68
C GLN A 60 15.38 -21.48 -2.07
N SER A 61 14.90 -20.46 -1.38
CA SER A 61 13.61 -20.53 -0.69
C SER A 61 12.44 -20.04 -1.56
N PRO A 62 11.22 -20.57 -1.32
CA PRO A 62 10.01 -20.02 -1.96
C PRO A 62 9.77 -18.54 -1.63
N ALA A 63 10.21 -18.08 -0.45
CA ALA A 63 10.10 -16.68 -0.04
C ALA A 63 10.96 -15.76 -0.93
N PHE A 64 12.18 -16.19 -1.31
CA PHE A 64 12.99 -15.44 -2.27
C PHE A 64 12.27 -15.30 -3.62
N GLU A 65 11.71 -16.38 -4.13
CA GLU A 65 11.03 -16.38 -5.43
C GLU A 65 9.82 -15.43 -5.42
N ALA A 66 9.05 -15.42 -4.34
CA ALA A 66 7.93 -14.48 -4.19
C ALA A 66 8.40 -13.01 -4.21
N VAL A 67 9.46 -12.67 -3.47
CA VAL A 67 10.02 -11.30 -3.46
C VAL A 67 10.65 -10.94 -4.81
N ARG A 68 11.29 -11.90 -5.49
CA ARG A 68 11.86 -11.70 -6.82
C ARG A 68 10.78 -11.36 -7.86
N GLN A 69 9.65 -12.03 -7.82
CA GLN A 69 8.51 -11.75 -8.70
C GLN A 69 7.95 -10.33 -8.46
N GLU A 70 7.83 -9.90 -7.21
CA GLU A 70 7.45 -8.52 -6.88
C GLU A 70 8.46 -7.51 -7.45
N TRP A 71 9.75 -7.76 -7.27
CA TRP A 71 10.81 -6.90 -7.79
C TRP A 71 10.79 -6.81 -9.33
N GLU A 72 10.64 -7.95 -10.03
CA GLU A 72 10.52 -7.98 -11.50
C GLU A 72 9.34 -7.19 -12.01
N MET A 73 8.18 -7.35 -11.37
CA MET A 73 6.98 -6.62 -11.72
C MET A 73 7.19 -5.10 -11.55
N LEU A 74 7.71 -4.66 -10.40
CA LEU A 74 8.01 -3.25 -10.15
C LEU A 74 9.04 -2.69 -11.12
N ARG A 75 10.07 -3.48 -11.48
CA ARG A 75 11.08 -3.10 -12.50
C ARG A 75 10.43 -2.89 -13.86
N THR A 76 9.63 -3.85 -14.30
CA THR A 76 8.92 -3.80 -15.59
C THR A 76 7.96 -2.61 -15.63
N TYR A 77 7.20 -2.40 -14.56
CA TYR A 77 6.31 -1.25 -14.46
C TYR A 77 7.04 0.09 -14.60
N ARG A 78 8.17 0.27 -13.89
CA ARG A 78 8.98 1.49 -13.99
C ARG A 78 9.58 1.68 -15.38
N GLN A 79 10.04 0.59 -16.01
CA GLN A 79 10.61 0.62 -17.36
C GLN A 79 9.59 1.02 -18.43
N ALA A 80 8.33 0.65 -18.28
CA ALA A 80 7.26 1.05 -19.19
C ALA A 80 7.11 2.58 -19.29
N TRP A 81 7.47 3.32 -18.22
CA TRP A 81 7.43 4.78 -18.19
C TRP A 81 8.77 5.46 -18.52
N ALA A 82 9.83 4.70 -18.76
CA ALA A 82 11.18 5.26 -19.00
C ALA A 82 11.26 6.14 -20.25
N ALA A 83 10.37 5.96 -21.22
CA ALA A 83 10.30 6.78 -22.45
C ALA A 83 9.52 8.08 -22.25
N ALA A 84 8.88 8.31 -21.09
CA ALA A 84 8.18 9.55 -20.82
C ALA A 84 9.19 10.71 -20.69
N PRO A 85 8.88 11.93 -21.22
CA PRO A 85 9.81 13.08 -21.18
C PRO A 85 10.09 13.56 -19.75
N TYR A 86 9.21 13.25 -18.81
CA TYR A 86 9.36 13.52 -17.38
C TYR A 86 8.87 12.31 -16.58
N PRO A 87 9.45 12.06 -15.38
CA PRO A 87 8.93 11.03 -14.49
C PRO A 87 7.43 11.25 -14.21
N PRO A 88 6.58 10.23 -14.37
CA PRO A 88 5.16 10.38 -14.16
C PRO A 88 4.83 10.61 -12.67
N ILE A 89 3.77 11.38 -12.43
CA ILE A 89 3.11 11.46 -11.12
C ILE A 89 1.76 10.80 -11.29
N PHE A 90 1.53 9.73 -10.55
CA PHE A 90 0.29 8.97 -10.60
C PHE A 90 -0.72 9.54 -9.61
N VAL A 91 -1.96 9.58 -10.03
CA VAL A 91 -3.09 9.94 -9.16
C VAL A 91 -3.95 8.70 -8.95
N THR A 92 -4.22 8.40 -7.67
CA THR A 92 -5.07 7.29 -7.26
C THR A 92 -6.18 7.78 -6.33
N VAL A 93 -7.13 6.93 -6.11
CA VAL A 93 -8.19 7.11 -5.11
C VAL A 93 -8.25 5.87 -4.22
N ASP A 94 -8.60 6.07 -2.95
CA ASP A 94 -8.91 5.00 -2.02
C ASP A 94 -10.26 5.28 -1.37
N ALA A 95 -11.09 4.25 -1.22
CA ALA A 95 -12.37 4.31 -0.53
C ALA A 95 -12.23 3.72 0.88
N VAL A 96 -12.26 4.58 1.89
CA VAL A 96 -12.34 4.18 3.30
C VAL A 96 -13.82 4.10 3.66
N VAL A 97 -14.38 2.91 3.68
CA VAL A 97 -15.81 2.70 3.96
C VAL A 97 -15.99 2.09 5.34
N ARG A 98 -16.62 2.86 6.23
CA ARG A 98 -17.03 2.39 7.56
C ARG A 98 -18.51 2.05 7.56
N CYS A 99 -18.85 0.92 8.16
CA CYS A 99 -20.22 0.56 8.50
C CYS A 99 -20.25 -0.03 9.91
N ALA A 100 -20.98 0.61 10.83
CA ALA A 100 -20.91 0.32 12.26
C ALA A 100 -19.44 0.31 12.75
N GLU A 101 -19.01 -0.76 13.42
CA GLU A 101 -17.63 -0.92 13.91
C GLU A 101 -16.74 -1.77 12.95
N HIS A 102 -16.99 -1.65 11.63
CA HIS A 102 -16.24 -2.38 10.62
C HIS A 102 -15.75 -1.45 9.52
N ILE A 103 -14.60 -1.82 8.95
CA ILE A 103 -14.01 -1.19 7.75
C ILE A 103 -14.02 -2.21 6.61
N LEU A 104 -14.39 -1.76 5.42
CA LEU A 104 -14.31 -2.58 4.21
C LEU A 104 -12.89 -2.62 3.70
N LEU A 105 -12.35 -3.83 3.60
CA LEU A 105 -11.01 -4.10 3.07
C LEU A 105 -11.08 -5.12 1.94
N VAL A 106 -10.09 -5.07 1.06
CA VAL A 106 -9.83 -6.08 0.05
C VAL A 106 -8.48 -6.74 0.29
N GLN A 107 -8.35 -8.01 -0.03
CA GLN A 107 -7.06 -8.69 -0.08
C GLN A 107 -6.59 -8.73 -1.54
N ARG A 108 -5.39 -8.25 -1.79
CA ARG A 108 -4.86 -8.16 -3.14
C ARG A 108 -4.62 -9.53 -3.77
N GLY A 109 -5.16 -9.76 -4.96
CA GLY A 109 -4.98 -11.00 -5.74
C GLY A 109 -3.71 -11.02 -6.58
N ARG A 110 -3.12 -9.85 -6.87
CA ARG A 110 -1.97 -9.68 -7.77
C ARG A 110 -0.86 -8.84 -7.15
N ALA A 111 0.34 -8.99 -7.71
CA ALA A 111 1.48 -8.12 -7.41
C ALA A 111 1.23 -6.67 -7.91
N PRO A 112 1.75 -5.64 -7.22
CA PRO A 112 2.52 -5.70 -5.99
C PRO A 112 1.62 -5.95 -4.76
N GLY A 113 2.20 -6.54 -3.73
CA GLY A 113 1.52 -6.75 -2.45
C GLY A 113 0.47 -7.86 -2.48
N LYS A 114 0.63 -8.89 -3.32
CA LYS A 114 -0.28 -10.03 -3.36
C LYS A 114 -0.46 -10.65 -1.97
N GLY A 115 -1.72 -10.81 -1.58
CA GLY A 115 -2.08 -11.36 -0.27
C GLY A 115 -2.14 -10.32 0.86
N LEU A 116 -1.70 -9.07 0.65
CA LEU A 116 -1.82 -7.99 1.62
C LEU A 116 -3.23 -7.38 1.60
N TRP A 117 -3.63 -6.84 2.75
CA TRP A 117 -4.86 -6.06 2.87
C TRP A 117 -4.68 -4.65 2.32
N ALA A 118 -5.70 -4.15 1.68
CA ALA A 118 -5.73 -2.80 1.12
C ALA A 118 -7.13 -2.18 1.27
N LEU A 119 -7.19 -0.88 1.16
CA LEU A 119 -8.42 -0.15 0.89
C LEU A 119 -8.83 -0.41 -0.56
N PRO A 120 -10.12 -0.56 -0.86
CA PRO A 120 -10.59 -0.54 -2.25
C PRO A 120 -10.14 0.75 -2.94
N GLY A 121 -9.51 0.62 -4.11
CA GLY A 121 -8.98 1.79 -4.79
C GLY A 121 -7.99 1.50 -5.91
N GLY A 122 -7.80 2.49 -6.77
CA GLY A 122 -6.94 2.37 -7.93
C GLY A 122 -6.65 3.68 -8.62
N PHE A 123 -6.28 3.61 -9.88
CA PHE A 123 -5.93 4.78 -10.69
C PHE A 123 -7.18 5.56 -11.12
N VAL A 124 -7.03 6.88 -11.15
CA VAL A 124 -8.05 7.76 -11.71
C VAL A 124 -8.09 7.61 -13.22
N GLU A 125 -9.27 7.35 -13.78
CA GLU A 125 -9.50 7.29 -15.21
C GLU A 125 -9.57 8.68 -15.83
N GLN A 126 -9.16 8.82 -17.11
CA GLN A 126 -9.05 10.12 -17.78
C GLN A 126 -10.37 10.90 -17.87
N ASN A 127 -11.50 10.21 -17.87
CA ASN A 127 -12.82 10.81 -18.04
C ASN A 127 -13.66 10.81 -16.75
N GLU A 128 -13.02 10.52 -15.61
CA GLU A 128 -13.66 10.48 -14.31
C GLU A 128 -13.12 11.57 -13.38
N ASN A 129 -13.97 12.14 -12.56
CA ASN A 129 -13.50 12.88 -11.39
C ASN A 129 -13.16 11.91 -10.25
N LEU A 130 -12.43 12.40 -9.23
CA LEU A 130 -11.93 11.59 -8.13
C LEU A 130 -13.03 10.81 -7.39
N TYR A 131 -14.19 11.42 -7.20
CA TYR A 131 -15.34 10.78 -6.55
C TYR A 131 -15.91 9.64 -7.42
N GLN A 132 -16.00 9.83 -8.73
CA GLN A 132 -16.46 8.78 -9.66
C GLN A 132 -15.49 7.61 -9.66
N SER A 133 -14.17 7.87 -9.75
CA SER A 133 -13.16 6.82 -9.69
C SER A 133 -13.22 6.05 -8.36
N ALA A 134 -13.40 6.75 -7.22
CA ALA A 134 -13.50 6.08 -5.92
C ALA A 134 -14.72 5.14 -5.84
N LEU A 135 -15.86 5.54 -6.40
CA LEU A 135 -17.06 4.70 -6.44
C LEU A 135 -16.91 3.52 -7.41
N ARG A 136 -16.30 3.74 -8.57
CA ARG A 136 -16.04 2.68 -9.55
C ARG A 136 -15.15 1.59 -8.97
N GLU A 137 -13.98 1.97 -8.44
CA GLU A 137 -13.04 1.04 -7.80
C GLU A 137 -13.70 0.28 -6.64
N LEU A 138 -14.43 0.99 -5.77
CA LEU A 138 -15.18 0.37 -4.70
C LEU A 138 -16.16 -0.69 -5.23
N GLN A 139 -16.89 -0.37 -6.29
CA GLN A 139 -17.86 -1.30 -6.91
C GLN A 139 -17.15 -2.48 -7.58
N GLU A 140 -16.08 -2.24 -8.35
CA GLU A 140 -15.34 -3.27 -9.09
C GLU A 140 -14.68 -4.27 -8.16
N GLU A 141 -14.04 -3.82 -7.08
CA GLU A 141 -13.30 -4.69 -6.16
C GLU A 141 -14.16 -5.37 -5.09
N THR A 142 -15.33 -4.78 -4.75
CA THR A 142 -16.13 -5.28 -3.61
C THR A 142 -17.57 -5.62 -3.94
N ASN A 143 -18.05 -5.31 -5.14
CA ASN A 143 -19.45 -5.41 -5.53
C ASN A 143 -20.42 -4.74 -4.53
N LEU A 144 -19.94 -3.82 -3.69
CA LEU A 144 -20.79 -3.03 -2.80
C LEU A 144 -21.71 -2.15 -3.62
N SER A 145 -23.01 -2.44 -3.59
CA SER A 145 -24.03 -1.72 -4.36
C SER A 145 -24.99 -0.99 -3.42
N LEU A 146 -24.81 0.32 -3.32
CA LEU A 146 -25.70 1.20 -2.55
C LEU A 146 -26.23 2.31 -3.46
N PRO A 147 -27.44 2.85 -3.21
CA PRO A 147 -27.97 3.97 -3.97
C PRO A 147 -27.01 5.16 -4.00
N PRO A 148 -26.87 5.87 -5.13
CA PRO A 148 -25.93 7.00 -5.26
C PRO A 148 -26.16 8.10 -4.23
N GLU A 149 -27.40 8.36 -3.82
CA GLU A 149 -27.76 9.31 -2.79
C GLU A 149 -27.23 8.89 -1.40
N VAL A 150 -27.24 7.58 -1.09
CA VAL A 150 -26.68 7.03 0.16
C VAL A 150 -25.17 7.21 0.17
N MET A 151 -24.49 6.86 -0.92
CA MET A 151 -23.04 7.04 -1.03
C MET A 151 -22.65 8.51 -0.93
N ARG A 152 -23.40 9.42 -1.56
CA ARG A 152 -23.16 10.87 -1.48
C ARG A 152 -23.36 11.40 -0.06
N ALA A 153 -24.39 10.96 0.64
CA ALA A 153 -24.69 11.37 2.02
C ALA A 153 -23.68 10.80 3.02
N SER A 154 -23.10 9.65 2.73
CA SER A 154 -22.11 8.99 3.60
C SER A 154 -20.70 9.59 3.48
N LEU A 155 -20.38 10.33 2.41
CA LEU A 155 -19.08 10.97 2.25
C LEU A 155 -18.88 12.06 3.31
N LYS A 156 -17.88 11.88 4.19
CA LYS A 156 -17.56 12.79 5.29
C LYS A 156 -16.40 13.71 4.98
N LYS A 157 -15.34 13.20 4.35
CA LYS A 157 -14.15 13.97 4.00
C LYS A 157 -13.36 13.27 2.90
N VAL A 158 -12.49 14.04 2.26
CA VAL A 158 -11.44 13.55 1.35
C VAL A 158 -10.12 14.04 1.90
N VAL A 159 -9.17 13.14 2.08
CA VAL A 159 -7.82 13.45 2.60
C VAL A 159 -6.80 13.07 1.56
N VAL A 160 -5.82 13.94 1.32
CA VAL A 160 -4.74 13.69 0.35
C VAL A 160 -3.53 13.13 1.06
N PHE A 161 -2.97 12.05 0.52
CA PHE A 161 -1.71 11.46 0.95
C PHE A 161 -0.72 11.54 -0.20
N ASP A 162 0.35 12.29 -0.02
CA ASP A 162 1.30 12.65 -1.07
C ASP A 162 2.77 12.44 -0.69
N HIS A 163 3.05 11.63 0.33
CA HIS A 163 4.43 11.35 0.68
C HIS A 163 5.21 10.79 -0.53
N PRO A 164 6.43 11.30 -0.85
CA PRO A 164 7.16 10.93 -2.07
C PRO A 164 7.40 9.43 -2.25
N TYR A 165 7.53 8.70 -1.17
CA TYR A 165 7.86 7.27 -1.15
C TYR A 165 6.72 6.39 -0.65
N ARG A 166 5.47 6.88 -0.71
CA ARG A 166 4.31 6.12 -0.24
C ARG A 166 4.02 4.86 -1.07
N SER A 167 4.44 4.82 -2.33
CA SER A 167 4.27 3.65 -3.20
C SER A 167 5.58 3.27 -3.89
N GLN A 168 5.84 1.99 -3.99
CA GLN A 168 7.00 1.45 -4.71
C GLN A 168 6.85 1.53 -6.23
N ARG A 169 5.65 1.72 -6.76
CA ARG A 169 5.38 1.88 -8.19
C ARG A 169 5.95 3.18 -8.76
N GLY A 170 6.02 4.22 -7.94
CA GLY A 170 6.53 5.54 -8.33
C GLY A 170 5.87 6.65 -7.52
N ARG A 171 6.08 7.91 -7.92
CA ARG A 171 5.45 9.07 -7.28
C ARG A 171 3.94 8.98 -7.42
N THR A 172 3.25 8.67 -6.33
CA THR A 172 1.80 8.50 -6.30
C THR A 172 1.19 9.47 -5.30
N ILE A 173 0.08 10.09 -5.69
CA ILE A 173 -0.75 10.93 -4.81
C ILE A 173 -2.12 10.27 -4.76
N THR A 174 -2.60 9.94 -3.55
CA THR A 174 -3.94 9.39 -3.41
C THR A 174 -4.89 10.35 -2.72
N HIS A 175 -6.15 10.28 -3.13
CA HIS A 175 -7.28 10.96 -2.51
C HIS A 175 -8.15 9.93 -1.79
N ALA A 176 -7.97 9.80 -0.48
CA ALA A 176 -8.74 8.89 0.36
C ALA A 176 -10.12 9.48 0.68
N HIS A 177 -11.15 8.85 0.15
CA HIS A 177 -12.56 9.23 0.35
C HIS A 177 -13.13 8.46 1.54
N TYR A 178 -13.48 9.16 2.60
CA TYR A 178 -14.09 8.54 3.79
C TYR A 178 -15.61 8.54 3.71
N PHE A 179 -16.17 7.36 3.61
CA PHE A 179 -17.61 7.09 3.65
C PHE A 179 -17.97 6.47 4.99
N ASP A 180 -18.86 7.12 5.74
CA ASP A 180 -19.42 6.59 6.96
C ASP A 180 -20.90 6.24 6.71
N LEU A 181 -21.19 4.96 6.57
CA LEU A 181 -22.55 4.45 6.36
C LEU A 181 -23.39 4.48 7.64
N GLY A 182 -22.79 4.92 8.73
CA GLY A 182 -23.44 5.01 10.04
C GLY A 182 -23.48 3.66 10.76
N HIS A 183 -24.08 3.69 11.96
CA HIS A 183 -24.49 2.48 12.65
C HIS A 183 -25.76 2.03 11.92
N GLY A 184 -25.62 1.18 10.89
CA GLY A 184 -26.71 0.77 10.02
C GLY A 184 -28.05 0.82 10.77
N VAL A 185 -28.90 1.76 10.38
CA VAL A 185 -30.20 2.10 10.97
C VAL A 185 -30.44 1.47 12.35
N LYS A 186 -30.55 2.24 13.37
CA LYS A 186 -30.87 2.06 14.82
C LYS A 186 -31.40 0.68 15.36
N GLU A 187 -31.16 -0.41 14.69
CA GLU A 187 -31.49 -1.75 15.15
C GLU A 187 -30.19 -2.55 15.30
N GLU A 188 -29.91 -3.02 16.51
CA GLU A 188 -28.72 -3.81 16.91
C GLU A 188 -28.47 -5.10 16.08
N ASN A 189 -29.27 -5.37 15.06
CA ASN A 189 -29.24 -6.60 14.27
C ASN A 189 -29.31 -6.39 12.75
N GLN A 190 -29.05 -5.18 12.21
CA GLN A 190 -29.02 -5.09 10.75
C GLN A 190 -27.69 -5.66 10.19
N PRO A 191 -27.77 -6.61 9.23
CA PRO A 191 -26.57 -7.19 8.66
C PRO A 191 -25.79 -6.11 7.88
N LEU A 192 -24.45 -6.20 7.92
CA LEU A 192 -23.57 -5.40 7.08
C LEU A 192 -23.97 -5.54 5.61
N PRO A 193 -23.84 -4.49 4.80
CA PRO A 193 -24.14 -4.57 3.37
C PRO A 193 -23.41 -5.76 2.72
N PRO A 194 -24.07 -6.51 1.84
CA PRO A 194 -23.44 -7.64 1.17
C PRO A 194 -22.30 -7.16 0.25
N ILE A 195 -21.22 -7.88 0.27
CA ILE A 195 -20.03 -7.65 -0.54
C ILE A 195 -19.54 -8.96 -1.15
N GLN A 196 -18.83 -8.84 -2.26
CA GLN A 196 -18.18 -9.96 -2.94
C GLN A 196 -16.94 -9.44 -3.64
N ALA A 197 -15.79 -10.09 -3.47
CA ALA A 197 -14.59 -9.76 -4.19
C ALA A 197 -14.81 -9.79 -5.71
N GLY A 198 -14.27 -8.79 -6.38
CA GLY A 198 -14.31 -8.66 -7.84
C GLY A 198 -12.99 -8.13 -8.37
N ASP A 199 -12.87 -7.98 -9.67
CA ASP A 199 -11.67 -7.60 -10.41
C ASP A 199 -10.42 -8.37 -9.94
N ASP A 200 -9.40 -7.69 -9.45
CA ASP A 200 -8.14 -8.29 -8.98
C ASP A 200 -8.07 -8.51 -7.46
N ALA A 201 -9.17 -8.28 -6.73
CA ALA A 201 -9.29 -8.62 -5.32
C ALA A 201 -9.48 -10.13 -5.13
N ALA A 202 -8.61 -10.75 -4.32
CA ALA A 202 -8.76 -12.15 -3.94
C ALA A 202 -9.87 -12.36 -2.92
N GLN A 203 -10.12 -11.36 -2.07
CA GLN A 203 -11.14 -11.37 -1.03
C GLN A 203 -11.61 -9.93 -0.76
N ALA A 204 -12.88 -9.77 -0.39
CA ALA A 204 -13.43 -8.55 0.19
C ALA A 204 -14.05 -8.88 1.55
N GLN A 205 -13.80 -8.07 2.57
CA GLN A 205 -14.23 -8.35 3.93
C GLN A 205 -14.54 -7.07 4.71
N TRP A 206 -15.61 -7.11 5.50
CA TRP A 206 -15.83 -6.19 6.59
C TRP A 206 -14.99 -6.59 7.79
N MET A 207 -13.92 -5.83 8.05
CA MET A 207 -12.98 -6.10 9.12
C MET A 207 -13.38 -5.31 10.38
N PRO A 208 -13.53 -5.94 11.55
CA PRO A 208 -13.74 -5.21 12.79
C PRO A 208 -12.62 -4.21 13.05
N ILE A 209 -12.96 -2.98 13.45
CA ILE A 209 -11.97 -1.93 13.73
C ILE A 209 -11.00 -2.38 14.83
N THR A 210 -11.50 -3.16 15.80
CA THR A 210 -10.68 -3.70 16.90
C THR A 210 -9.57 -4.64 16.46
N ASP A 211 -9.70 -5.26 15.29
CA ASP A 211 -8.75 -6.25 14.79
C ASP A 211 -7.64 -5.60 13.93
N LEU A 212 -7.87 -4.36 13.44
CA LEU A 212 -6.95 -3.66 12.55
C LEU A 212 -5.53 -3.49 13.12
N PRO A 213 -5.32 -3.14 14.41
CA PRO A 213 -3.96 -2.99 14.95
C PRO A 213 -3.12 -4.26 14.89
N ALA A 214 -3.74 -5.44 14.99
CA ALA A 214 -3.06 -6.73 14.90
C ALA A 214 -2.67 -7.11 13.46
N LEU A 215 -3.17 -6.37 12.46
CA LEU A 215 -2.94 -6.61 11.04
C LEU A 215 -2.04 -5.55 10.38
N GLU A 216 -1.46 -4.63 11.14
CA GLU A 216 -0.68 -3.49 10.62
C GLU A 216 0.38 -3.91 9.59
N ASP A 217 1.16 -4.96 9.89
CA ASP A 217 2.24 -5.49 9.06
C ASP A 217 1.74 -6.27 7.82
N GLN A 218 0.43 -6.50 7.71
CA GLN A 218 -0.21 -7.18 6.60
C GLN A 218 -0.88 -6.21 5.61
N PHE A 219 -0.71 -4.90 5.80
CA PHE A 219 -1.26 -3.92 4.88
C PHE A 219 -0.29 -3.56 3.75
N MET A 220 -0.88 -3.27 2.59
CA MET A 220 -0.16 -2.77 1.42
C MET A 220 0.27 -1.31 1.62
N ASP A 221 1.51 -1.00 1.26
CA ASP A 221 2.09 0.35 1.28
C ASP A 221 1.74 1.11 2.59
N ASP A 222 1.04 2.26 2.50
CA ASP A 222 0.63 3.09 3.64
C ASP A 222 -0.87 3.01 3.98
N HIS A 223 -1.58 1.98 3.50
CA HIS A 223 -3.04 1.89 3.69
C HIS A 223 -3.45 1.81 5.16
N PHE A 224 -2.66 1.18 6.04
CA PHE A 224 -2.90 1.22 7.48
C PHE A 224 -2.78 2.64 8.04
N HIS A 225 -1.75 3.40 7.61
CA HIS A 225 -1.60 4.80 8.00
C HIS A 225 -2.78 5.67 7.52
N ILE A 226 -3.27 5.45 6.29
CA ILE A 226 -4.47 6.12 5.77
C ILE A 226 -5.65 5.88 6.73
N LEU A 227 -5.88 4.64 7.15
CA LEU A 227 -6.92 4.29 8.11
C LEU A 227 -6.77 5.05 9.43
N THR A 228 -5.57 5.08 10.01
CA THR A 228 -5.32 5.77 11.30
C THR A 228 -5.59 7.27 11.24
N VAL A 229 -5.33 7.91 10.09
CA VAL A 229 -5.57 9.35 9.88
C VAL A 229 -7.04 9.66 9.57
N VAL A 230 -7.67 8.77 8.81
CA VAL A 230 -9.01 9.02 8.27
C VAL A 230 -10.11 8.58 9.23
N VAL A 231 -9.97 7.41 9.83
CA VAL A 231 -10.88 6.89 10.87
C VAL A 231 -10.35 7.35 12.21
N CYS A 232 -10.94 8.35 12.81
CA CYS A 232 -10.53 9.06 14.01
C CYS A 232 -9.69 8.23 15.03
N PRO A 233 -8.54 8.76 15.56
CA PRO A 233 -7.58 8.01 16.41
C PRO A 233 -8.14 7.41 17.71
N SER A 234 -9.34 7.80 18.13
CA SER A 234 -10.01 7.26 19.32
C SER A 234 -10.64 5.88 19.11
N HIS A 235 -10.55 5.32 17.89
CA HIS A 235 -11.19 4.04 17.53
C HIS A 235 -10.20 3.00 16.99
N LEU A 236 -8.87 3.34 16.94
CA LEU A 236 -7.78 2.42 16.56
C LEU A 236 -6.81 2.22 17.69
#